data_c817d0857ca44fd5ea70985ba6b531a8
#
_entry.id   c817d0857ca44fd5ea70985ba6b531a8
#
_cell.length_a   1.000
_cell.length_b   1.000
_cell.length_c   1.000
_cell.angle_alpha   90.00
_cell.angle_beta   90.00
_cell.angle_gamma   90.00
#
_symmetry.space_group_name_H-M   'P 1'
#
loop_
_entity.id
_entity.type
_entity.pdbx_description
1 polymer ?
#
loop_
_entity_poly.entity_id
_entity_poly.type
_entity_poly.pdbx_seq_one_letter_code
_entity_poly.pdbx_strand_id
1 'polypeptide(L)'
;MRNLKKVFSTPDDKEYFFGYYDKSPLNYKNNKILAHAVGFNDRIPDKNDFCDLGFFDLSQPDTFNKLSTTSTFNWQQGSMLQWLGPDHTQKIIFNDVDSYGKKFISKILDIDTSEEKILPFPIYSVDLLGKNAFSIDFERHYWFRRGYAYAGIKNKKKSEYFDPHDGILILNLESGSSKKIISLAELIELNRVSSMHKAAHYIEHVMPNKSGTKIAFLHRWKFETGIHARLIVSDIDGADMKIINDSGRISHFNWRNNSEIIAWGASVNPFNSMRKFSSLNKFIIKPLLPIYKKVIGRNSLQGNSKISSLISGDSYLRIDINSGKNSSFGKD
;
A
#
# COMPACT_ATOMS: atom_id res chain seq x y z
N MET A 1 13.06 -27.48 12.20
CA MET A 1 12.83 -26.55 11.05
C MET A 1 12.28 -27.35 9.90
N ARG A 2 11.14 -26.97 9.30
CA ARG A 2 10.70 -27.58 8.04
C ARG A 2 11.70 -27.19 6.94
N ASN A 3 12.26 -28.17 6.22
CA ASN A 3 13.11 -27.88 5.07
C ASN A 3 12.27 -27.17 3.99
N LEU A 4 12.57 -25.89 3.75
CA LEU A 4 11.96 -25.16 2.65
C LEU A 4 12.52 -25.70 1.34
N LYS A 5 11.62 -26.06 0.41
CA LYS A 5 11.97 -26.48 -0.94
C LYS A 5 11.77 -25.29 -1.88
N LYS A 6 12.79 -24.95 -2.67
CA LYS A 6 12.66 -23.99 -3.77
C LYS A 6 11.77 -24.63 -4.84
N VAL A 7 10.69 -23.93 -5.19
CA VAL A 7 9.72 -24.41 -6.21
C VAL A 7 9.96 -23.78 -7.56
N PHE A 8 10.38 -22.49 -7.58
CA PHE A 8 10.56 -21.71 -8.78
C PHE A 8 11.68 -20.66 -8.60
N SER A 9 12.31 -20.27 -9.70
CA SER A 9 13.25 -19.16 -9.83
C SER A 9 13.07 -18.54 -11.21
N THR A 10 13.06 -17.25 -11.30
CA THR A 10 13.05 -16.54 -12.58
C THR A 10 14.34 -16.80 -13.37
N PRO A 11 14.30 -16.77 -14.71
CA PRO A 11 15.51 -16.69 -15.55
C PRO A 11 16.34 -15.43 -15.26
N ASP A 12 17.59 -15.43 -15.73
CA ASP A 12 18.55 -14.31 -15.52
C ASP A 12 18.63 -13.37 -16.74
N ASP A 13 17.66 -13.42 -17.67
CA ASP A 13 17.64 -12.63 -18.90
C ASP A 13 17.11 -11.21 -18.71
N LYS A 14 16.31 -10.99 -17.65
CA LYS A 14 15.73 -9.71 -17.25
C LYS A 14 15.63 -9.61 -15.74
N GLU A 15 15.30 -8.40 -15.26
CA GLU A 15 14.93 -8.18 -13.87
C GLU A 15 13.43 -8.44 -13.69
N TYR A 16 13.11 -9.49 -12.94
CA TYR A 16 11.74 -9.89 -12.65
C TYR A 16 11.35 -9.57 -11.21
N PHE A 17 10.16 -9.02 -11.03
CA PHE A 17 9.60 -8.75 -9.70
C PHE A 17 8.07 -8.85 -9.75
N PHE A 18 7.43 -8.97 -8.59
CA PHE A 18 5.97 -9.00 -8.57
C PHE A 18 5.37 -7.68 -8.09
N GLY A 19 5.58 -7.32 -6.88
CA GLY A 19 4.96 -6.17 -6.24
C GLY A 19 4.95 -6.32 -4.72
N TYR A 20 3.82 -6.03 -4.08
CA TYR A 20 3.77 -5.89 -2.64
C TYR A 20 3.18 -7.14 -1.95
N TYR A 21 3.44 -7.30 -0.66
CA TYR A 21 3.08 -8.46 0.17
C TYR A 21 1.56 -8.71 0.29
N ASP A 22 0.73 -7.74 0.00
CA ASP A 22 -0.73 -7.79 0.14
C ASP A 22 -1.45 -8.51 -1.01
N LYS A 23 -0.72 -8.83 -2.07
CA LYS A 23 -1.24 -9.51 -3.26
C LYS A 23 -0.53 -10.83 -3.49
N SER A 24 -1.25 -11.84 -3.99
CA SER A 24 -0.64 -13.11 -4.40
C SER A 24 -0.21 -13.04 -5.85
N PRO A 25 1.06 -13.34 -6.18
CA PRO A 25 1.46 -13.55 -7.57
C PRO A 25 0.89 -14.86 -8.13
N LEU A 26 0.65 -15.85 -7.26
CA LEU A 26 0.20 -17.18 -7.65
C LEU A 26 -1.31 -17.18 -7.85
N ASN A 27 -1.77 -17.76 -8.97
CA ASN A 27 -3.17 -17.95 -9.24
C ASN A 27 -3.80 -19.05 -8.36
N TYR A 28 -5.14 -19.13 -8.32
CA TYR A 28 -5.83 -20.13 -7.48
C TYR A 28 -5.64 -21.58 -7.93
N LYS A 29 -5.23 -21.82 -9.18
CA LYS A 29 -4.82 -23.16 -9.65
C LYS A 29 -3.39 -23.54 -9.24
N ASN A 30 -2.65 -22.61 -8.63
CA ASN A 30 -1.25 -22.79 -8.21
C ASN A 30 -0.29 -23.21 -9.35
N ASN A 31 -0.55 -22.75 -10.56
CA ASN A 31 0.24 -23.12 -11.73
C ASN A 31 0.79 -21.92 -12.53
N LYS A 32 0.33 -20.67 -12.27
CA LYS A 32 0.82 -19.48 -12.95
C LYS A 32 1.24 -18.42 -11.92
N ILE A 33 2.42 -17.82 -12.12
CA ILE A 33 2.98 -16.78 -11.27
C ILE A 33 3.07 -15.47 -12.06
N LEU A 34 2.33 -14.44 -11.67
CA LEU A 34 2.44 -13.11 -12.26
C LEU A 34 3.79 -12.48 -11.97
N ALA A 35 4.31 -11.74 -12.93
CA ALA A 35 5.52 -10.96 -12.77
C ALA A 35 5.51 -9.71 -13.65
N HIS A 36 6.30 -8.74 -13.21
CA HIS A 36 6.79 -7.61 -13.99
C HIS A 36 8.18 -7.95 -14.51
N ALA A 37 8.54 -7.49 -15.72
CA ALA A 37 9.86 -7.67 -16.29
C ALA A 37 10.39 -6.35 -16.85
N VAL A 38 11.61 -5.97 -16.46
CA VAL A 38 12.30 -4.76 -16.92
C VAL A 38 13.76 -5.07 -17.25
N GLY A 39 14.43 -4.17 -17.98
CA GLY A 39 15.83 -4.29 -18.36
C GLY A 39 16.82 -3.55 -17.44
N PHE A 40 16.40 -3.13 -16.22
CA PHE A 40 17.25 -2.37 -15.29
C PHE A 40 16.81 -2.59 -13.84
N ASN A 41 17.72 -2.37 -12.86
CA ASN A 41 17.41 -2.47 -11.41
C ASN A 41 18.13 -1.45 -10.54
N ASP A 42 18.96 -0.58 -11.11
CA ASP A 42 19.92 0.29 -10.43
C ASP A 42 19.37 1.69 -10.10
N ARG A 43 18.15 1.99 -10.50
CA ARG A 43 17.51 3.31 -10.33
C ARG A 43 16.00 3.23 -10.12
N ILE A 44 15.42 4.32 -9.67
CA ILE A 44 13.96 4.48 -9.61
C ILE A 44 13.41 4.61 -11.05
N PRO A 45 12.28 3.94 -11.38
CA PRO A 45 11.63 4.08 -12.67
C PRO A 45 11.26 5.53 -13.00
N ASP A 46 11.44 5.92 -14.26
CA ASP A 46 11.05 7.22 -14.81
C ASP A 46 9.84 7.07 -15.76
N LYS A 47 9.26 8.19 -16.15
CA LYS A 47 8.07 8.25 -17.03
C LYS A 47 8.25 7.61 -18.42
N ASN A 48 9.48 7.46 -18.88
CA ASN A 48 9.82 6.87 -20.17
C ASN A 48 10.18 5.38 -20.07
N ASP A 49 10.19 4.82 -18.85
CA ASP A 49 10.45 3.41 -18.65
C ASP A 49 9.17 2.60 -18.86
N PHE A 50 9.34 1.45 -19.45
CA PHE A 50 8.27 0.48 -19.66
C PHE A 50 8.58 -0.81 -18.92
N CYS A 51 7.53 -1.42 -18.42
CA CYS A 51 7.56 -2.69 -17.74
C CYS A 51 6.65 -3.68 -18.47
N ASP A 52 7.19 -4.83 -18.86
CA ASP A 52 6.40 -5.91 -19.37
C ASP A 52 5.64 -6.59 -18.24
N LEU A 53 4.36 -6.87 -18.45
CA LEU A 53 3.48 -7.60 -17.54
C LEU A 53 3.19 -8.97 -18.12
N GLY A 54 3.27 -10.00 -17.29
CA GLY A 54 3.03 -11.37 -17.76
C GLY A 54 3.07 -12.38 -16.64
N PHE A 55 3.24 -13.64 -16.99
CA PHE A 55 3.31 -14.73 -16.04
C PHE A 55 4.30 -15.80 -16.45
N PHE A 56 4.75 -16.57 -15.48
CA PHE A 56 5.44 -17.86 -15.66
C PHE A 56 4.43 -18.98 -15.42
N ASP A 57 4.33 -19.92 -16.37
CA ASP A 57 3.62 -21.19 -16.16
C ASP A 57 4.58 -22.17 -15.49
N LEU A 58 4.20 -22.74 -14.36
CA LEU A 58 5.06 -23.67 -13.61
C LEU A 58 5.32 -25.00 -14.32
N SER A 59 4.59 -25.29 -15.39
CA SER A 59 4.89 -26.42 -16.29
C SER A 59 6.01 -26.10 -17.31
N GLN A 60 6.25 -24.79 -17.57
CA GLN A 60 7.29 -24.27 -18.45
C GLN A 60 7.97 -23.05 -17.79
N PRO A 61 8.68 -23.27 -16.66
CA PRO A 61 9.09 -22.19 -15.75
C PRO A 61 10.13 -21.23 -16.34
N ASP A 62 10.83 -21.61 -17.39
CA ASP A 62 11.90 -20.81 -18.02
C ASP A 62 11.35 -19.79 -19.05
N THR A 63 10.03 -19.80 -19.32
CA THR A 63 9.41 -18.94 -20.33
C THR A 63 8.52 -17.88 -19.68
N PHE A 64 8.86 -16.60 -19.90
CA PHE A 64 8.00 -15.49 -19.53
C PHE A 64 6.93 -15.25 -20.60
N ASN A 65 5.68 -15.47 -20.24
CA ASN A 65 4.52 -15.24 -21.12
C ASN A 65 4.07 -13.80 -20.98
N LYS A 66 4.58 -12.92 -21.86
CA LYS A 66 4.20 -11.51 -21.88
C LYS A 66 2.75 -11.33 -22.28
N LEU A 67 1.99 -10.52 -21.51
CA LEU A 67 0.58 -10.21 -21.72
C LEU A 67 0.37 -8.75 -22.15
N SER A 68 1.07 -7.81 -21.52
CA SER A 68 0.91 -6.38 -21.75
C SER A 68 2.19 -5.63 -21.41
N THR A 69 2.15 -4.31 -21.58
CA THR A 69 3.23 -3.39 -21.19
C THR A 69 2.61 -2.17 -20.54
N THR A 70 3.24 -1.62 -19.50
CA THR A 70 2.82 -0.38 -18.85
C THR A 70 4.01 0.50 -18.52
N SER A 71 3.80 1.84 -18.51
CA SER A 71 4.75 2.80 -17.93
C SER A 71 4.42 3.18 -16.48
N THR A 72 3.37 2.58 -15.92
CA THR A 72 2.81 2.89 -14.60
C THR A 72 3.22 1.81 -13.61
N PHE A 73 4.44 1.90 -13.09
CA PHE A 73 4.98 0.94 -12.12
C PHE A 73 5.99 1.58 -11.16
N ASN A 74 6.25 0.90 -10.07
CA ASN A 74 7.31 1.21 -9.12
C ASN A 74 7.86 -0.10 -8.52
N TRP A 75 9.04 -0.04 -7.90
CA TRP A 75 9.70 -1.25 -7.37
C TRP A 75 8.96 -1.90 -6.20
N GLN A 76 8.23 -1.12 -5.41
CA GLN A 76 7.59 -1.62 -4.18
C GLN A 76 6.28 -2.33 -4.44
N GLN A 77 5.45 -1.79 -5.35
CA GLN A 77 4.08 -2.24 -5.55
C GLN A 77 3.78 -2.65 -7.00
N GLY A 78 4.78 -2.54 -7.89
CA GLY A 78 4.58 -2.78 -9.31
C GLY A 78 3.55 -1.81 -9.90
N SER A 79 2.76 -2.29 -10.83
CA SER A 79 1.61 -1.63 -11.44
C SER A 79 0.28 -1.95 -10.74
N MET A 80 0.28 -2.40 -9.49
CA MET A 80 -0.84 -3.03 -8.79
C MET A 80 -1.36 -4.30 -9.49
N LEU A 81 -0.51 -4.95 -10.27
CA LEU A 81 -0.83 -6.18 -10.98
C LEU A 81 -1.31 -7.26 -10.00
N GLN A 82 -2.46 -7.86 -10.30
CA GLN A 82 -3.04 -8.93 -9.50
C GLN A 82 -4.03 -9.77 -10.31
N TRP A 83 -4.20 -11.02 -9.88
CA TRP A 83 -5.28 -11.86 -10.38
C TRP A 83 -6.63 -11.30 -9.96
N LEU A 84 -7.59 -11.27 -10.87
CA LEU A 84 -8.93 -10.75 -10.62
C LEU A 84 -9.89 -11.90 -10.27
N GLY A 85 -10.69 -11.69 -9.21
CA GLY A 85 -11.73 -12.62 -8.81
C GLY A 85 -12.93 -12.68 -9.79
N PRO A 86 -13.83 -13.64 -9.59
CA PRO A 86 -13.90 -14.56 -8.44
C PRO A 86 -12.98 -15.78 -8.57
N ASP A 87 -12.55 -16.16 -9.77
CA ASP A 87 -11.77 -17.37 -10.03
C ASP A 87 -10.25 -17.19 -9.79
N HIS A 88 -9.75 -15.97 -9.91
CA HIS A 88 -8.33 -15.62 -9.80
C HIS A 88 -7.40 -16.48 -10.70
N THR A 89 -7.84 -16.80 -11.91
CA THR A 89 -7.09 -17.66 -12.82
C THR A 89 -7.02 -17.18 -14.27
N GLN A 90 -8.02 -16.42 -14.71
CA GLN A 90 -8.21 -16.04 -16.11
C GLN A 90 -7.99 -14.55 -16.36
N LYS A 91 -8.41 -13.69 -15.42
CA LYS A 91 -8.30 -12.25 -15.59
C LYS A 91 -7.28 -11.64 -14.64
N ILE A 92 -6.57 -10.63 -15.14
CA ILE A 92 -5.68 -9.79 -14.36
C ILE A 92 -6.17 -8.35 -14.40
N ILE A 93 -5.79 -7.56 -13.39
CA ILE A 93 -6.01 -6.12 -13.36
C ILE A 93 -4.70 -5.43 -12.99
N PHE A 94 -4.42 -4.29 -13.62
CA PHE A 94 -3.22 -3.49 -13.39
C PHE A 94 -3.45 -2.02 -13.73
N ASN A 95 -2.56 -1.14 -13.28
CA ASN A 95 -2.59 0.28 -13.59
C ASN A 95 -1.79 0.61 -14.85
N ASP A 96 -2.27 1.62 -15.57
CA ASP A 96 -1.64 2.19 -16.75
C ASP A 96 -1.94 3.69 -16.86
N VAL A 97 -1.49 4.34 -17.91
CA VAL A 97 -1.90 5.69 -18.29
C VAL A 97 -2.90 5.64 -19.44
N ASP A 98 -3.73 6.67 -19.56
CA ASP A 98 -4.63 6.82 -20.71
C ASP A 98 -3.81 7.03 -22.01
N SER A 99 -4.46 6.88 -23.16
CA SER A 99 -3.83 7.03 -24.48
C SER A 99 -3.16 8.40 -24.71
N TYR A 100 -3.51 9.40 -23.91
CA TYR A 100 -2.93 10.75 -23.97
C TYR A 100 -1.80 10.96 -22.94
N GLY A 101 -1.52 9.99 -22.06
CA GLY A 101 -0.54 10.13 -20.98
C GLY A 101 -0.91 11.17 -19.92
N LYS A 102 -2.19 11.50 -19.76
CA LYS A 102 -2.69 12.57 -18.89
C LYS A 102 -3.34 12.09 -17.60
N LYS A 103 -3.78 10.84 -17.56
CA LYS A 103 -4.48 10.27 -16.40
C LYS A 103 -3.98 8.86 -16.12
N PHE A 104 -3.84 8.52 -14.86
CA PHE A 104 -3.72 7.13 -14.46
C PHE A 104 -5.09 6.46 -14.58
N ILE A 105 -5.08 5.28 -15.16
CA ILE A 105 -6.23 4.40 -15.38
C ILE A 105 -5.91 3.01 -14.87
N SER A 106 -6.85 2.10 -14.93
CA SER A 106 -6.57 0.67 -14.80
C SER A 106 -7.16 -0.11 -15.96
N LYS A 107 -6.62 -1.31 -16.19
CA LYS A 107 -7.02 -2.21 -17.24
C LYS A 107 -7.29 -3.59 -16.66
N ILE A 108 -8.39 -4.20 -17.08
CA ILE A 108 -8.67 -5.61 -16.88
C ILE A 108 -8.34 -6.31 -18.19
N LEU A 109 -7.53 -7.37 -18.12
CA LEU A 109 -7.13 -8.18 -19.27
C LEU A 109 -7.48 -9.64 -19.02
N ASP A 110 -8.18 -10.25 -19.94
CA ASP A 110 -8.39 -11.70 -20.01
C ASP A 110 -7.17 -12.33 -20.67
N ILE A 111 -6.49 -13.25 -19.98
CA ILE A 111 -5.22 -13.81 -20.45
C ILE A 111 -5.39 -14.86 -21.56
N ASP A 112 -6.58 -15.40 -21.72
CA ASP A 112 -6.88 -16.43 -22.72
C ASP A 112 -7.41 -15.81 -24.03
N THR A 113 -8.27 -14.78 -23.93
CA THR A 113 -8.87 -14.11 -25.10
C THR A 113 -8.15 -12.84 -25.53
N SER A 114 -7.29 -12.27 -24.67
CA SER A 114 -6.66 -10.96 -24.86
C SER A 114 -7.67 -9.78 -24.88
N GLU A 115 -8.90 -10.00 -24.45
CA GLU A 115 -9.87 -8.91 -24.31
C GLU A 115 -9.46 -7.97 -23.18
N GLU A 116 -9.47 -6.68 -23.48
CA GLU A 116 -9.12 -5.61 -22.54
C GLU A 116 -10.32 -4.72 -22.22
N LYS A 117 -10.51 -4.43 -20.93
CA LYS A 117 -11.46 -3.44 -20.45
C LYS A 117 -10.72 -2.32 -19.73
N ILE A 118 -10.93 -1.07 -20.16
CA ILE A 118 -10.36 0.12 -19.55
C ILE A 118 -11.31 0.67 -18.48
N LEU A 119 -10.75 1.01 -17.31
CA LEU A 119 -11.46 1.64 -16.20
C LEU A 119 -10.91 3.07 -15.99
N PRO A 120 -11.76 4.04 -15.61
CA PRO A 120 -11.41 5.47 -15.64
C PRO A 120 -10.48 5.94 -14.51
N PHE A 121 -10.12 5.07 -13.56
CA PHE A 121 -9.26 5.38 -12.42
C PHE A 121 -8.22 4.29 -12.20
N PRO A 122 -7.03 4.62 -11.65
CA PRO A 122 -6.08 3.61 -11.19
C PRO A 122 -6.68 2.88 -9.98
N ILE A 123 -6.28 1.63 -9.77
CA ILE A 123 -6.69 0.85 -8.60
C ILE A 123 -5.55 0.72 -7.59
N TYR A 124 -5.90 0.62 -6.32
CA TYR A 124 -4.97 0.25 -5.24
C TYR A 124 -5.16 -1.21 -4.82
N SER A 125 -6.38 -1.63 -4.65
CA SER A 125 -6.76 -3.00 -4.32
C SER A 125 -8.11 -3.36 -4.91
N VAL A 126 -8.40 -4.66 -4.93
CA VAL A 126 -9.67 -5.22 -5.43
C VAL A 126 -10.26 -6.14 -4.37
N ASP A 127 -11.57 -6.21 -4.27
CA ASP A 127 -12.23 -7.19 -3.41
C ASP A 127 -12.04 -8.63 -3.97
N LEU A 128 -12.16 -9.60 -3.09
CA LEU A 128 -11.90 -11.01 -3.43
C LEU A 128 -12.83 -11.54 -4.54
N LEU A 129 -14.02 -10.96 -4.68
CA LEU A 129 -14.99 -11.36 -5.71
C LEU A 129 -14.77 -10.68 -7.07
N GLY A 130 -13.83 -9.72 -7.15
CA GLY A 130 -13.59 -8.98 -8.38
C GLY A 130 -14.74 -8.07 -8.79
N LYS A 131 -15.55 -7.60 -7.82
CA LYS A 131 -16.70 -6.71 -8.07
C LYS A 131 -16.35 -5.24 -7.90
N ASN A 132 -15.56 -4.93 -6.88
CA ASN A 132 -15.20 -3.56 -6.53
C ASN A 132 -13.69 -3.42 -6.41
N ALA A 133 -13.18 -2.29 -6.86
CA ALA A 133 -11.82 -1.85 -6.62
C ALA A 133 -11.80 -0.56 -5.79
N PHE A 134 -10.70 -0.32 -5.12
CA PHE A 134 -10.47 0.90 -4.34
C PHE A 134 -9.33 1.70 -4.97
N SER A 135 -9.51 3.00 -5.04
CA SER A 135 -8.53 3.93 -5.63
C SER A 135 -8.16 5.01 -4.62
N ILE A 136 -6.91 5.45 -4.70
CA ILE A 136 -6.39 6.65 -4.03
C ILE A 136 -5.81 7.61 -5.06
N ASP A 137 -5.44 8.82 -4.65
CA ASP A 137 -4.77 9.77 -5.51
C ASP A 137 -3.28 9.43 -5.66
N PHE A 138 -2.90 8.72 -6.74
CA PHE A 138 -1.50 8.36 -7.04
C PHE A 138 -0.63 9.54 -7.41
N GLU A 139 -1.19 10.63 -7.96
CA GLU A 139 -0.44 11.86 -8.22
C GLU A 139 0.00 12.51 -6.90
N ARG A 140 -0.92 12.54 -5.91
CA ARG A 140 -0.61 13.00 -4.56
C ARG A 140 0.40 12.09 -3.88
N HIS A 141 0.23 10.80 -4.01
CA HIS A 141 1.13 9.80 -3.44
C HIS A 141 2.58 9.98 -3.92
N TYR A 142 2.79 10.37 -5.18
CA TYR A 142 4.12 10.66 -5.74
C TYR A 142 4.91 11.69 -4.93
N TRP A 143 4.26 12.73 -4.40
CA TRP A 143 4.93 13.80 -3.65
C TRP A 143 5.37 13.36 -2.25
N PHE A 144 4.72 12.37 -1.68
CA PHE A 144 5.00 11.90 -0.32
C PHE A 144 5.76 10.58 -0.25
N ARG A 145 5.57 9.72 -1.25
CA ARG A 145 6.10 8.35 -1.27
C ARG A 145 6.54 7.92 -2.68
N ARG A 146 7.58 8.55 -3.22
CA ARG A 146 8.06 8.29 -4.59
C ARG A 146 8.32 6.81 -4.89
N GLY A 147 8.87 6.04 -3.95
CA GLY A 147 9.13 4.61 -4.14
C GLY A 147 7.86 3.75 -4.20
N TYR A 148 6.69 4.32 -3.90
CA TYR A 148 5.37 3.67 -3.92
C TYR A 148 4.41 4.30 -4.91
N ALA A 149 4.90 5.18 -5.77
CA ALA A 149 4.08 5.95 -6.70
C ALA A 149 4.65 5.91 -8.10
N TYR A 150 3.91 6.45 -9.04
CA TYR A 150 4.24 6.44 -10.46
C TYR A 150 4.83 7.77 -10.93
N ALA A 151 5.87 7.70 -11.76
CA ALA A 151 6.61 8.86 -12.22
C ALA A 151 5.94 9.63 -13.39
N GLY A 152 4.96 9.03 -14.06
CA GLY A 152 4.40 9.51 -15.32
C GLY A 152 3.69 10.86 -15.22
N ILE A 153 2.80 11.01 -14.25
CA ILE A 153 1.97 12.21 -14.07
C ILE A 153 2.35 12.90 -12.76
N LYS A 154 2.81 14.16 -12.85
CA LYS A 154 3.39 14.91 -11.72
C LYS A 154 2.67 16.24 -11.53
N ASN A 155 1.46 16.22 -11.03
CA ASN A 155 0.71 17.44 -10.75
C ASN A 155 1.26 18.12 -9.47
N LYS A 156 1.89 19.30 -9.61
CA LYS A 156 2.47 20.05 -8.49
C LYS A 156 1.45 20.47 -7.43
N LYS A 157 0.20 20.72 -7.78
CA LYS A 157 -0.86 21.05 -6.81
C LYS A 157 -1.12 19.94 -5.81
N LYS A 158 -0.81 18.68 -6.17
CA LYS A 158 -0.92 17.53 -5.28
C LYS A 158 0.13 17.50 -4.16
N SER A 159 1.16 18.36 -4.20
CA SER A 159 2.15 18.50 -3.12
C SER A 159 1.67 19.34 -1.94
N GLU A 160 0.52 20.00 -2.04
CA GLU A 160 -0.05 20.85 -1.00
C GLU A 160 -0.46 20.05 0.25
N TYR A 161 -0.62 20.74 1.37
CA TYR A 161 -0.98 20.12 2.65
C TYR A 161 -2.28 19.32 2.57
N PHE A 162 -3.24 19.86 1.84
CA PHE A 162 -4.59 19.36 1.78
C PHE A 162 -5.15 19.52 0.36
N ASP A 163 -5.84 18.51 -0.11
CA ASP A 163 -6.66 18.54 -1.31
C ASP A 163 -8.06 18.07 -0.94
N PRO A 164 -9.10 18.93 -1.03
CA PRO A 164 -10.47 18.55 -0.67
C PRO A 164 -11.05 17.48 -1.62
N HIS A 165 -10.43 17.30 -2.78
CA HIS A 165 -10.85 16.28 -3.75
C HIS A 165 -10.20 14.93 -3.52
N ASP A 166 -9.15 14.85 -2.68
CA ASP A 166 -8.51 13.59 -2.34
C ASP A 166 -9.36 12.76 -1.37
N GLY A 167 -9.16 11.44 -1.42
CA GLY A 167 -9.91 10.50 -0.61
C GLY A 167 -9.79 9.08 -1.15
N ILE A 168 -10.69 8.21 -0.70
CA ILE A 168 -10.82 6.84 -1.19
C ILE A 168 -12.04 6.78 -2.12
N LEU A 169 -11.82 6.29 -3.34
CA LEU A 169 -12.87 5.96 -4.29
C LEU A 169 -13.14 4.47 -4.26
N ILE A 170 -14.40 4.08 -4.37
CA ILE A 170 -14.81 2.73 -4.77
C ILE A 170 -15.23 2.74 -6.23
N LEU A 171 -14.74 1.76 -7.00
CA LEU A 171 -15.07 1.55 -8.41
C LEU A 171 -15.82 0.24 -8.54
N ASN A 172 -16.97 0.26 -9.21
CA ASN A 172 -17.61 -0.96 -9.65
C ASN A 172 -16.94 -1.46 -10.94
N LEU A 173 -16.36 -2.65 -10.92
CA LEU A 173 -15.56 -3.18 -12.02
C LEU A 173 -16.40 -3.62 -13.22
N GLU A 174 -17.69 -3.90 -13.02
CA GLU A 174 -18.63 -4.23 -14.11
C GLU A 174 -19.08 -2.99 -14.87
N SER A 175 -19.64 -1.98 -14.17
CA SER A 175 -20.17 -0.77 -14.78
C SER A 175 -19.10 0.30 -15.09
N GLY A 176 -17.94 0.26 -14.43
CA GLY A 176 -16.93 1.32 -14.45
C GLY A 176 -17.31 2.57 -13.65
N SER A 177 -18.47 2.56 -12.98
CA SER A 177 -18.90 3.68 -12.14
C SER A 177 -18.04 3.80 -10.88
N SER A 178 -17.89 5.03 -10.39
CA SER A 178 -17.11 5.30 -9.19
C SER A 178 -17.81 6.25 -8.23
N LYS A 179 -17.50 6.13 -6.95
CA LYS A 179 -17.99 7.01 -5.88
C LYS A 179 -16.87 7.26 -4.89
N LYS A 180 -16.72 8.51 -4.42
CA LYS A 180 -15.90 8.81 -3.25
C LYS A 180 -16.64 8.33 -2.00
N ILE A 181 -16.01 7.45 -1.23
CA ILE A 181 -16.59 6.87 -0.01
C ILE A 181 -16.02 7.51 1.25
N ILE A 182 -14.78 8.02 1.20
CA ILE A 182 -14.13 8.72 2.31
C ILE A 182 -13.35 9.88 1.71
N SER A 183 -13.54 11.08 2.23
CA SER A 183 -12.72 12.24 1.88
C SER A 183 -11.55 12.41 2.83
N LEU A 184 -10.47 13.03 2.35
CA LEU A 184 -9.35 13.40 3.19
C LEU A 184 -9.75 14.40 4.30
N ALA A 185 -10.78 15.24 4.04
CA ALA A 185 -11.35 16.17 5.03
C ALA A 185 -11.96 15.43 6.22
N GLU A 186 -12.81 14.43 5.97
CA GLU A 186 -13.41 13.61 7.03
C GLU A 186 -12.34 12.89 7.85
N LEU A 187 -11.28 12.39 7.19
CA LEU A 187 -10.15 11.77 7.90
C LEU A 187 -9.43 12.77 8.81
N ILE A 188 -9.21 14.00 8.39
CA ILE A 188 -8.53 15.01 9.20
C ILE A 188 -9.37 15.35 10.43
N GLU A 189 -10.68 15.43 10.30
CA GLU A 189 -11.58 15.76 11.43
C GLU A 189 -11.80 14.57 12.38
N LEU A 190 -11.58 13.34 11.93
CA LEU A 190 -11.69 12.15 12.78
C LEU A 190 -10.60 12.18 13.88
N ASN A 191 -10.98 12.47 15.12
CA ASN A 191 -10.07 12.66 16.27
C ASN A 191 -8.86 13.57 15.94
N ARG A 192 -9.15 14.77 15.47
CA ARG A 192 -8.16 15.76 15.05
C ARG A 192 -7.20 16.11 16.19
N VAL A 193 -5.90 16.15 15.88
CA VAL A 193 -4.84 16.56 16.81
C VAL A 193 -4.06 17.75 16.25
N SER A 194 -3.41 18.53 17.13
CA SER A 194 -2.78 19.79 16.71
C SER A 194 -1.64 19.63 15.72
N SER A 195 -0.95 18.49 15.68
CA SER A 195 0.10 18.22 14.68
C SER A 195 -0.45 17.99 13.27
N MET A 196 -1.76 17.81 13.10
CA MET A 196 -2.42 17.75 11.79
C MET A 196 -2.57 19.12 11.14
N HIS A 197 -2.55 20.19 11.93
CA HIS A 197 -2.67 21.54 11.40
C HIS A 197 -1.49 21.89 10.50
N LYS A 198 -1.75 22.30 9.25
CA LYS A 198 -0.76 22.56 8.21
C LYS A 198 0.18 21.39 7.92
N ALA A 199 -0.19 20.18 8.26
CA ALA A 199 0.53 18.98 7.88
C ALA A 199 0.10 18.51 6.49
N ALA A 200 0.98 17.81 5.77
CA ALA A 200 0.65 17.20 4.49
C ALA A 200 0.03 15.82 4.73
N HIS A 201 -1.25 15.68 4.40
CA HIS A 201 -2.03 14.46 4.61
C HIS A 201 -2.10 13.59 3.36
N TYR A 202 -2.09 12.27 3.52
CA TYR A 202 -2.26 11.30 2.44
C TYR A 202 -2.75 9.94 2.97
N ILE A 203 -3.25 9.11 2.06
CA ILE A 203 -3.80 7.77 2.33
C ILE A 203 -2.90 6.73 1.68
N GLU A 204 -2.72 5.59 2.34
CA GLU A 204 -1.98 4.44 1.81
C GLU A 204 -2.63 3.12 2.20
N HIS A 205 -2.28 2.05 1.49
CA HIS A 205 -2.58 0.66 1.82
C HIS A 205 -4.07 0.40 2.06
N VAL A 206 -4.92 0.84 1.14
CA VAL A 206 -6.34 0.51 1.19
C VAL A 206 -6.52 -0.97 0.87
N MET A 207 -7.15 -1.71 1.78
CA MET A 207 -7.29 -3.16 1.68
C MET A 207 -8.67 -3.61 2.15
N PRO A 208 -9.50 -4.21 1.29
CA PRO A 208 -10.78 -4.81 1.70
C PRO A 208 -10.54 -6.10 2.50
N ASN A 209 -11.46 -6.40 3.43
CA ASN A 209 -11.47 -7.69 4.10
C ASN A 209 -11.97 -8.80 3.14
N LYS A 210 -11.81 -10.07 3.54
CA LYS A 210 -12.16 -11.22 2.70
C LYS A 210 -13.61 -11.28 2.29
N SER A 211 -14.53 -10.79 3.12
CA SER A 211 -15.96 -10.73 2.79
C SER A 211 -16.36 -9.54 1.93
N GLY A 212 -15.45 -8.58 1.68
CA GLY A 212 -15.76 -7.36 0.94
C GLY A 212 -16.73 -6.41 1.66
N THR A 213 -16.83 -6.50 2.99
CA THR A 213 -17.76 -5.67 3.78
C THR A 213 -17.09 -4.50 4.48
N LYS A 214 -15.76 -4.56 4.65
CA LYS A 214 -14.97 -3.53 5.32
C LYS A 214 -13.68 -3.27 4.56
N ILE A 215 -13.13 -2.06 4.75
CA ILE A 215 -11.79 -1.70 4.30
C ILE A 215 -10.93 -1.27 5.49
N ALA A 216 -9.64 -1.57 5.41
CA ALA A 216 -8.62 -1.04 6.30
C ALA A 216 -7.63 -0.21 5.50
N PHE A 217 -7.13 0.89 6.06
CA PHE A 217 -6.20 1.78 5.37
C PHE A 217 -5.38 2.59 6.36
N LEU A 218 -4.24 3.13 5.87
CA LEU A 218 -3.41 4.05 6.64
C LEU A 218 -3.74 5.48 6.26
N HIS A 219 -4.08 6.30 7.26
CA HIS A 219 -4.04 7.75 7.17
C HIS A 219 -2.71 8.24 7.75
N ARG A 220 -1.97 8.99 6.95
CA ARG A 220 -0.67 9.54 7.33
C ARG A 220 -0.66 11.05 7.20
N TRP A 221 0.09 11.70 8.09
CA TRP A 221 0.40 13.11 7.93
C TRP A 221 1.87 13.38 8.21
N LYS A 222 2.42 14.23 7.34
CA LYS A 222 3.82 14.66 7.41
C LYS A 222 3.90 16.06 7.99
N PHE A 223 4.66 16.20 9.02
CA PHE A 223 4.92 17.46 9.70
C PHE A 223 6.41 17.59 10.03
N GLU A 224 6.84 18.66 10.72
CA GLU A 224 8.22 19.05 10.88
C GLU A 224 9.13 17.93 11.48
N THR A 225 8.62 17.16 12.42
CA THR A 225 9.40 16.09 13.08
C THR A 225 9.24 14.71 12.44
N GLY A 226 8.58 14.60 11.30
CA GLY A 226 8.45 13.37 10.51
C GLY A 226 7.02 13.01 10.16
N ILE A 227 6.75 11.72 10.00
CA ILE A 227 5.45 11.19 9.60
C ILE A 227 4.79 10.52 10.81
N HIS A 228 3.52 10.76 11.00
CA HIS A 228 2.64 10.00 11.89
C HIS A 228 1.70 9.14 11.04
N ALA A 229 1.43 7.92 11.49
CA ALA A 229 0.54 6.98 10.81
C ALA A 229 -0.49 6.44 11.79
N ARG A 230 -1.74 6.30 11.35
CA ARG A 230 -2.79 5.59 12.06
C ARG A 230 -3.51 4.61 11.14
N LEU A 231 -3.92 3.48 11.69
CA LEU A 231 -4.68 2.47 11.00
C LEU A 231 -6.17 2.67 11.28
N ILE A 232 -6.95 2.76 10.23
CA ILE A 232 -8.39 3.01 10.26
C ILE A 232 -9.10 1.85 9.57
N VAL A 233 -10.26 1.48 10.09
CA VAL A 233 -11.21 0.56 9.47
C VAL A 233 -12.53 1.28 9.28
N SER A 234 -13.21 1.03 8.17
CA SER A 234 -14.58 1.48 7.92
C SER A 234 -15.39 0.39 7.25
N ASP A 235 -16.69 0.58 7.14
CA ASP A 235 -17.50 -0.19 6.22
C ASP A 235 -17.10 0.10 4.78
N ILE A 236 -17.45 -0.78 3.85
CA ILE A 236 -17.04 -0.70 2.44
C ILE A 236 -17.54 0.57 1.75
N ASP A 237 -18.60 1.17 2.23
CA ASP A 237 -19.17 2.43 1.74
C ASP A 237 -18.60 3.68 2.41
N GLY A 238 -17.64 3.51 3.33
CA GLY A 238 -17.00 4.57 4.09
C GLY A 238 -17.64 4.89 5.44
N ALA A 239 -18.76 4.27 5.79
CA ALA A 239 -19.42 4.46 7.08
C ALA A 239 -18.63 3.83 8.24
N ASP A 240 -19.01 4.15 9.47
CA ASP A 240 -18.47 3.59 10.73
C ASP A 240 -16.93 3.58 10.82
N MET A 241 -16.29 4.70 10.45
CA MET A 241 -14.83 4.85 10.53
C MET A 241 -14.34 4.75 11.98
N LYS A 242 -13.41 3.81 12.23
CA LYS A 242 -12.77 3.59 13.54
C LYS A 242 -11.26 3.60 13.44
N ILE A 243 -10.60 4.37 14.30
CA ILE A 243 -9.15 4.30 14.47
C ILE A 243 -8.84 3.09 15.36
N ILE A 244 -8.22 2.07 14.79
CA ILE A 244 -7.90 0.84 15.52
C ILE A 244 -6.45 0.80 16.01
N ASN A 245 -5.58 1.64 15.47
CA ASN A 245 -4.25 1.90 16.01
C ASN A 245 -3.81 3.33 15.68
N ASP A 246 -3.42 4.08 16.71
CA ASP A 246 -2.97 5.48 16.62
C ASP A 246 -1.63 5.69 17.34
N SER A 247 -0.77 4.68 17.32
CA SER A 247 0.57 4.74 17.92
C SER A 247 1.55 5.65 17.15
N GLY A 248 1.21 6.04 15.93
CA GLY A 248 2.08 6.77 15.00
C GLY A 248 3.12 5.90 14.30
N ARG A 249 3.23 4.62 14.70
CA ARG A 249 4.16 3.63 14.16
C ARG A 249 3.43 2.37 13.77
N ILE A 250 2.62 2.47 12.74
CA ILE A 250 1.94 1.35 12.11
C ILE A 250 2.27 1.38 10.62
N SER A 251 2.59 0.25 10.02
CA SER A 251 3.01 0.21 8.62
C SER A 251 2.38 -0.95 7.85
N HIS A 252 3.02 -2.10 7.82
CA HIS A 252 2.52 -3.25 7.08
C HIS A 252 1.38 -3.91 7.85
N PHE A 253 0.26 -4.17 7.17
CA PHE A 253 -0.85 -4.90 7.77
C PHE A 253 -1.55 -5.77 6.73
N ASN A 254 -2.27 -6.80 7.19
CA ASN A 254 -3.13 -7.61 6.36
C ASN A 254 -4.30 -8.18 7.21
N TRP A 255 -5.41 -8.45 6.56
CA TRP A 255 -6.54 -9.12 7.18
C TRP A 255 -6.21 -10.59 7.45
N ARG A 256 -6.28 -11.00 8.72
CA ARG A 256 -6.21 -12.40 9.10
C ARG A 256 -7.54 -13.09 8.80
N ASN A 257 -8.63 -12.42 9.13
CA ASN A 257 -10.02 -12.80 8.84
C ASN A 257 -10.88 -11.53 8.75
N ASN A 258 -12.21 -11.64 8.76
CA ASN A 258 -13.09 -10.49 8.60
C ASN A 258 -13.12 -9.52 9.80
N SER A 259 -12.59 -9.91 10.95
CA SER A 259 -12.60 -9.12 12.19
C SER A 259 -11.22 -8.90 12.81
N GLU A 260 -10.15 -9.49 12.27
CA GLU A 260 -8.80 -9.38 12.81
C GLU A 260 -7.79 -8.96 11.77
N ILE A 261 -6.91 -8.06 12.16
CA ILE A 261 -5.78 -7.58 11.36
C ILE A 261 -4.47 -7.99 12.04
N ILE A 262 -3.51 -8.46 11.24
CA ILE A 262 -2.12 -8.61 11.62
C ILE A 262 -1.37 -7.40 11.09
N ALA A 263 -0.57 -6.75 11.94
CA ALA A 263 0.17 -5.56 11.55
C ALA A 263 1.59 -5.56 12.13
N TRP A 264 2.52 -4.83 11.48
CA TRP A 264 3.80 -4.46 12.03
C TRP A 264 3.76 -3.03 12.52
N GLY A 265 4.09 -2.82 13.80
CA GLY A 265 4.09 -1.49 14.41
C GLY A 265 4.13 -1.55 15.92
N ALA A 266 3.78 -0.46 16.57
CA ALA A 266 3.67 -0.37 18.02
C ALA A 266 2.21 -0.39 18.45
N SER A 267 1.88 -1.07 19.54
CA SER A 267 0.56 -0.97 20.18
C SER A 267 0.39 0.39 20.85
N VAL A 268 1.43 0.85 21.54
CA VAL A 268 1.55 2.18 22.14
C VAL A 268 2.98 2.68 21.93
N ASN A 269 3.14 3.94 21.60
CA ASN A 269 4.46 4.58 21.53
C ASN A 269 4.39 5.97 22.19
N PRO A 270 4.89 6.12 23.44
CA PRO A 270 4.81 7.38 24.17
C PRO A 270 5.46 8.55 23.44
N PHE A 271 6.62 8.34 22.80
CA PHE A 271 7.30 9.37 22.02
C PHE A 271 6.45 9.86 20.84
N ASN A 272 5.84 8.96 20.08
CA ASN A 272 4.94 9.33 19.00
C ASN A 272 3.62 9.94 19.52
N SER A 273 3.13 9.51 20.67
CA SER A 273 1.96 10.10 21.30
C SER A 273 2.21 11.59 21.65
N MET A 274 3.38 11.91 22.15
CA MET A 274 3.78 13.32 22.37
C MET A 274 3.86 14.11 21.06
N ARG A 275 4.27 13.49 19.94
CA ARG A 275 4.35 14.13 18.63
C ARG A 275 3.00 14.54 18.04
N LYS A 276 1.88 14.05 18.56
CA LYS A 276 0.53 14.49 18.18
C LYS A 276 0.26 15.96 18.55
N PHE A 277 1.01 16.50 19.51
CA PHE A 277 0.82 17.86 20.02
C PHE A 277 1.89 18.81 19.48
N SER A 278 1.49 19.85 18.76
CA SER A 278 2.41 20.77 18.08
C SER A 278 3.35 21.50 19.04
N SER A 279 2.88 21.86 20.23
CA SER A 279 3.71 22.48 21.29
C SER A 279 4.81 21.55 21.78
N LEU A 280 4.49 20.27 22.06
CA LEU A 280 5.47 19.27 22.45
C LEU A 280 6.46 18.97 21.33
N ASN A 281 5.99 18.96 20.07
CA ASN A 281 6.89 18.82 18.91
C ASN A 281 7.93 19.95 18.88
N LYS A 282 7.50 21.21 19.00
CA LYS A 282 8.37 22.38 18.89
C LYS A 282 9.38 22.47 20.03
N PHE A 283 8.94 22.31 21.27
CA PHE A 283 9.75 22.61 22.46
C PHE A 283 10.50 21.40 23.02
N ILE A 284 10.04 20.19 22.78
CA ILE A 284 10.64 18.97 23.36
C ILE A 284 11.19 18.06 22.27
N ILE A 285 10.36 17.65 21.30
CA ILE A 285 10.73 16.60 20.35
C ILE A 285 11.78 17.07 19.35
N LYS A 286 11.59 18.25 18.75
CA LYS A 286 12.50 18.81 17.76
C LYS A 286 13.94 18.97 18.28
N PRO A 287 14.18 19.54 19.48
CA PRO A 287 15.52 19.61 20.06
C PRO A 287 16.15 18.24 20.37
N LEU A 288 15.34 17.26 20.78
CA LEU A 288 15.83 15.92 21.13
C LEU A 288 15.98 14.97 19.93
N LEU A 289 15.39 15.29 18.77
CA LEU A 289 15.37 14.43 17.59
C LEU A 289 16.77 14.04 17.08
N PRO A 290 17.80 14.92 17.06
CA PRO A 290 19.14 14.53 16.65
C PRO A 290 19.75 13.48 17.58
N ILE A 291 19.55 13.61 18.89
CA ILE A 291 20.04 12.66 19.90
C ILE A 291 19.35 11.31 19.71
N TYR A 292 18.03 11.31 19.57
CA TYR A 292 17.23 10.12 19.32
C TYR A 292 17.67 9.38 18.04
N LYS A 293 17.86 10.10 16.92
CA LYS A 293 18.36 9.53 15.65
C LYS A 293 19.77 8.94 15.81
N LYS A 294 20.66 9.59 16.57
CA LYS A 294 22.02 9.10 16.80
C LYS A 294 22.02 7.79 17.60
N VAL A 295 21.16 7.68 18.61
CA VAL A 295 21.03 6.47 19.44
C VAL A 295 20.46 5.31 18.62
N ILE A 296 19.35 5.54 17.90
CA ILE A 296 18.75 4.49 17.05
C ILE A 296 19.67 4.11 15.88
N GLY A 297 20.26 5.09 15.19
CA GLY A 297 21.15 4.84 14.05
C GLY A 297 22.39 4.03 14.43
N ARG A 298 23.00 4.32 15.59
CA ARG A 298 24.13 3.52 16.10
C ARG A 298 23.73 2.08 16.43
N ASN A 299 22.56 1.88 17.02
CA ASN A 299 22.08 0.55 17.40
C ASN A 299 21.67 -0.30 16.19
N SER A 300 21.18 0.32 15.10
CA SER A 300 20.86 -0.39 13.86
C SER A 300 22.11 -0.85 13.10
N LEU A 301 23.17 -0.04 13.10
CA LEU A 301 24.46 -0.37 12.48
C LEU A 301 25.25 -1.45 13.24
N GLN A 302 24.99 -1.62 14.54
CA GLN A 302 25.67 -2.62 15.38
C GLN A 302 24.91 -3.96 15.51
N GLY A 303 23.84 -4.17 14.74
CA GLY A 303 23.08 -5.43 14.76
C GLY A 303 22.24 -5.66 16.05
N ASN A 304 22.16 -4.68 16.96
CA ASN A 304 21.37 -4.76 18.18
C ASN A 304 19.87 -4.46 17.90
N SER A 305 19.21 -5.37 17.17
CA SER A 305 17.78 -5.30 16.87
C SER A 305 16.90 -5.24 18.14
N LYS A 306 17.33 -5.86 19.24
CA LYS A 306 16.60 -5.87 20.52
C LYS A 306 16.47 -4.49 21.17
N ILE A 307 17.55 -3.69 21.18
CA ILE A 307 17.51 -2.34 21.77
C ILE A 307 16.66 -1.40 20.89
N SER A 308 16.80 -1.51 19.57
CA SER A 308 15.98 -0.75 18.63
C SER A 308 14.49 -1.07 18.79
N SER A 309 14.12 -2.33 18.95
CA SER A 309 12.73 -2.75 19.15
C SER A 309 12.16 -2.33 20.51
N LEU A 310 12.98 -2.34 21.57
CA LEU A 310 12.58 -1.85 22.90
C LEU A 310 12.28 -0.35 22.90
N ILE A 311 13.07 0.45 22.18
CA ILE A 311 12.87 1.90 22.08
C ILE A 311 11.71 2.24 21.14
N SER A 312 11.58 1.54 20.01
CA SER A 312 10.52 1.77 19.02
C SER A 312 9.17 1.20 19.46
N GLY A 313 9.17 0.15 20.28
CA GLY A 313 7.98 -0.61 20.65
C GLY A 313 7.38 -1.41 19.50
N ASP A 314 8.12 -1.54 18.37
CA ASP A 314 7.64 -2.24 17.18
C ASP A 314 7.59 -3.75 17.41
N SER A 315 6.50 -4.36 17.02
CA SER A 315 6.26 -5.81 17.10
C SER A 315 5.21 -6.21 16.08
N TYR A 316 5.03 -7.52 15.89
CA TYR A 316 3.84 -8.02 15.26
C TYR A 316 2.64 -7.84 16.20
N LEU A 317 1.58 -7.25 15.68
CA LEU A 317 0.34 -6.96 16.40
C LEU A 317 -0.79 -7.79 15.79
N ARG A 318 -1.61 -8.35 16.66
CA ARG A 318 -2.95 -8.85 16.32
C ARG A 318 -3.96 -7.85 16.86
N ILE A 319 -4.77 -7.30 15.99
CA ILE A 319 -5.73 -6.24 16.29
C ILE A 319 -7.14 -6.77 16.00
N ASP A 320 -7.99 -6.82 17.02
CA ASP A 320 -9.42 -7.08 16.86
C ASP A 320 -10.14 -5.78 16.55
N ILE A 321 -10.81 -5.70 15.40
CA ILE A 321 -11.44 -4.44 14.92
C ILE A 321 -12.71 -4.07 15.67
N ASN A 322 -13.36 -5.02 16.34
CA ASN A 322 -14.59 -4.77 17.07
C ASN A 322 -14.31 -4.19 18.46
N SER A 323 -13.36 -4.77 19.18
CA SER A 323 -12.96 -4.33 20.52
C SER A 323 -11.83 -3.30 20.52
N GLY A 324 -11.10 -3.12 19.40
CA GLY A 324 -9.88 -2.30 19.34
C GLY A 324 -8.71 -2.89 20.13
N LYS A 325 -8.84 -4.12 20.65
CA LYS A 325 -7.80 -4.75 21.47
C LYS A 325 -6.59 -5.13 20.60
N ASN A 326 -5.42 -4.66 21.03
CA ASN A 326 -4.13 -4.96 20.41
C ASN A 326 -3.36 -5.95 21.31
N SER A 327 -2.83 -7.03 20.74
CA SER A 327 -1.92 -7.95 21.40
C SER A 327 -0.67 -8.15 20.54
N SER A 328 0.51 -8.12 21.15
CA SER A 328 1.77 -8.42 20.46
C SER A 328 2.04 -9.93 20.46
N PHE A 329 2.69 -10.43 19.41
CA PHE A 329 3.14 -11.81 19.30
C PHE A 329 4.49 -11.89 18.57
N GLY A 330 5.16 -13.08 18.60
CA GLY A 330 6.44 -13.28 17.92
C GLY A 330 7.60 -12.51 18.56
N LYS A 331 7.61 -12.38 19.87
CA LYS A 331 8.71 -11.77 20.66
C LYS A 331 9.65 -12.80 21.26
N ASP A 332 9.55 -14.06 20.85
CA ASP A 332 10.43 -15.14 21.36
C ASP A 332 11.79 -15.15 20.68
#